data_f8dd84df175f673a07a4d554727a7297
#
_entry.id   f8dd84df175f673a07a4d554727a7297
#
_cell.length_a   1.000
_cell.length_b   1.000
_cell.length_c   1.000
_cell.angle_alpha   90.00
_cell.angle_beta   90.00
_cell.angle_gamma   90.00
#
_symmetry.space_group_name_H-M   'P 1'
#
loop_
_entity.id
_entity.type
_entity.pdbx_description
1 polymer ?
#
loop_
_entity_poly.entity_id
_entity_poly.type
_entity_poly.pdbx_seq_one_letter_code
_entity_poly.pdbx_strand_id
1 'polypeptide(L)'
;MVAHMQKKYCDERISVKKIDITDIPFENETFDLIIANSMLYHVRDIDLALSEVRRVLKKGGSFYCSTLGIHGMTQYLYSALDELGISHTPESNISFTLQNGIQLLKKQFGKVERCDYKDALAIDKVEDYLEYIYSMASMQGLEPKYYDTLLDYFNSKKENGYLHVPKEY
;
A
#
# COMPACT_ATOMS: atom_id res chain seq x y z
N MET A 1 7.82 3.47 17.63
CA MET A 1 6.58 4.06 17.07
C MET A 1 5.49 4.19 18.14
N VAL A 2 4.99 3.10 18.78
CA VAL A 2 3.90 3.18 19.80
C VAL A 2 4.20 4.16 20.91
N ALA A 3 5.36 4.06 21.60
CA ALA A 3 5.75 5.00 22.67
C ALA A 3 5.78 6.47 22.22
N HIS A 4 6.19 6.74 20.98
CA HIS A 4 6.15 8.09 20.43
C HIS A 4 4.72 8.58 20.24
N MET A 5 3.84 7.75 19.72
CA MET A 5 2.42 8.09 19.54
C MET A 5 1.71 8.32 20.87
N GLN A 6 1.95 7.44 21.86
CA GLN A 6 1.41 7.62 23.22
C GLN A 6 1.85 8.93 23.86
N LYS A 7 3.10 9.36 23.62
CA LYS A 7 3.62 10.64 24.12
C LYS A 7 3.03 11.84 23.37
N LYS A 8 2.75 11.70 22.06
CA LYS A 8 2.24 12.76 21.20
C LYS A 8 0.74 13.01 21.40
N TYR A 9 -0.03 11.96 21.64
CA TYR A 9 -1.48 12.02 21.77
C TYR A 9 -1.89 11.74 23.22
N CYS A 10 -1.88 12.80 24.05
CA CYS A 10 -2.25 12.75 25.49
C CYS A 10 -3.75 13.05 25.69
N ASP A 11 -4.63 12.55 24.81
CA ASP A 11 -6.08 12.69 24.94
C ASP A 11 -6.65 11.37 25.49
N GLU A 12 -7.40 11.43 26.59
CA GLU A 12 -8.00 10.26 27.23
C GLU A 12 -8.98 9.47 26.33
N ARG A 13 -9.48 10.10 25.25
CA ARG A 13 -10.31 9.46 24.21
C ARG A 13 -9.46 8.61 23.24
N ILE A 14 -8.12 8.74 23.27
CA ILE A 14 -7.21 8.07 22.34
C ILE A 14 -6.40 7.02 23.09
N SER A 15 -6.51 5.76 22.66
CA SER A 15 -5.69 4.66 23.16
C SER A 15 -4.81 4.13 22.03
N VAL A 16 -3.49 4.11 22.26
CA VAL A 16 -2.51 3.59 21.28
C VAL A 16 -1.96 2.26 21.79
N LYS A 17 -2.17 1.20 21.02
CA LYS A 17 -1.74 -0.16 21.35
C LYS A 17 -1.01 -0.79 20.16
N LYS A 18 -0.07 -1.68 20.45
CA LYS A 18 0.48 -2.60 19.44
C LYS A 18 -0.36 -3.88 19.49
N ILE A 19 -1.01 -4.18 18.38
CA ILE A 19 -1.81 -5.40 18.23
C ILE A 19 -1.46 -6.10 16.93
N ASP A 20 -1.75 -7.40 16.85
CA ASP A 20 -1.77 -8.16 15.61
C ASP A 20 -3.20 -8.17 15.05
N ILE A 21 -3.36 -7.88 13.78
CA ILE A 21 -4.68 -7.87 13.14
C ILE A 21 -5.27 -9.29 13.01
N THR A 22 -4.42 -10.32 13.09
CA THR A 22 -4.84 -11.72 13.07
C THR A 22 -5.24 -12.25 14.44
N ASP A 23 -5.06 -11.45 15.51
CA ASP A 23 -5.46 -11.76 16.88
C ASP A 23 -5.79 -10.44 17.61
N ILE A 24 -6.97 -9.90 17.34
CA ILE A 24 -7.40 -8.61 17.87
C ILE A 24 -7.93 -8.78 19.31
N PRO A 25 -7.24 -8.21 20.33
CA PRO A 25 -7.54 -8.46 21.75
C PRO A 25 -8.74 -7.63 22.25
N PHE A 26 -9.86 -7.76 21.55
CA PHE A 26 -11.15 -7.16 21.92
C PHE A 26 -12.27 -8.16 21.75
N GLU A 27 -13.35 -7.98 22.52
CA GLU A 27 -14.54 -8.80 22.46
C GLU A 27 -15.25 -8.68 21.10
N ASN A 28 -16.12 -9.66 20.80
CA ASN A 28 -16.96 -9.61 19.61
C ASN A 28 -17.83 -8.33 19.62
N GLU A 29 -18.10 -7.79 18.44
CA GLU A 29 -19.02 -6.66 18.28
C GLU A 29 -18.65 -5.44 19.16
N THR A 30 -17.35 -5.14 19.28
CA THR A 30 -16.83 -4.01 20.07
C THR A 30 -16.93 -2.69 19.32
N PHE A 31 -16.59 -2.66 18.03
CA PHE A 31 -16.40 -1.43 17.27
C PHE A 31 -17.56 -1.11 16.32
N ASP A 32 -17.94 0.14 16.25
CA ASP A 32 -18.92 0.64 15.27
C ASP A 32 -18.27 0.92 13.92
N LEU A 33 -16.98 1.26 13.94
CA LEU A 33 -16.18 1.61 12.77
C LEU A 33 -14.75 1.08 12.93
N ILE A 34 -14.22 0.47 11.87
CA ILE A 34 -12.81 0.07 11.77
C ILE A 34 -12.21 0.67 10.50
N ILE A 35 -10.98 1.18 10.59
CA ILE A 35 -10.24 1.73 9.46
C ILE A 35 -8.89 1.02 9.37
N ALA A 36 -8.59 0.42 8.22
CA ALA A 36 -7.30 -0.18 7.89
C ALA A 36 -6.66 0.57 6.71
N ASN A 37 -5.93 1.62 7.03
CA ASN A 37 -5.37 2.50 6.01
C ASN A 37 -3.98 2.03 5.57
N SER A 38 -3.85 1.62 4.30
CA SER A 38 -2.58 1.24 3.64
C SER A 38 -1.76 0.23 4.46
N MET A 39 -2.39 -0.85 4.96
CA MET A 39 -1.71 -1.82 5.80
C MET A 39 -2.03 -3.30 5.49
N LEU A 40 -3.18 -3.60 4.89
CA LEU A 40 -3.62 -4.98 4.67
C LEU A 40 -2.70 -5.77 3.75
N TYR A 41 -2.02 -5.12 2.82
CA TYR A 41 -1.06 -5.77 1.92
C TYR A 41 0.22 -6.28 2.62
N HIS A 42 0.46 -5.88 3.86
CA HIS A 42 1.54 -6.42 4.70
C HIS A 42 1.13 -7.69 5.49
N VAL A 43 -0.16 -8.02 5.50
CA VAL A 43 -0.69 -9.13 6.29
C VAL A 43 -0.53 -10.44 5.52
N ARG A 44 0.13 -11.42 6.13
CA ARG A 44 0.36 -12.74 5.48
C ARG A 44 -0.92 -13.56 5.38
N ASP A 45 -1.66 -13.67 6.47
CA ASP A 45 -2.95 -14.38 6.52
C ASP A 45 -4.09 -13.38 6.48
N ILE A 46 -4.43 -12.96 5.26
CA ILE A 46 -5.46 -11.95 5.04
C ILE A 46 -6.88 -12.46 5.37
N ASP A 47 -7.14 -13.74 5.15
CA ASP A 47 -8.45 -14.32 5.44
C ASP A 47 -8.69 -14.34 6.97
N LEU A 48 -7.69 -14.71 7.76
CA LEU A 48 -7.76 -14.66 9.23
C LEU A 48 -7.91 -13.21 9.72
N ALA A 49 -7.12 -12.28 9.20
CA ALA A 49 -7.22 -10.86 9.58
C ALA A 49 -8.62 -10.28 9.29
N LEU A 50 -9.19 -10.54 8.12
CA LEU A 50 -10.54 -10.07 7.78
C LEU A 50 -11.62 -10.73 8.63
N SER A 51 -11.44 -11.99 9.04
CA SER A 51 -12.34 -12.67 9.96
C SER A 51 -12.31 -12.03 11.36
N GLU A 52 -11.14 -11.66 11.86
CA GLU A 52 -10.96 -10.96 13.13
C GLU A 52 -11.58 -9.55 13.09
N VAL A 53 -11.33 -8.80 12.00
CA VAL A 53 -11.99 -7.51 11.79
C VAL A 53 -13.51 -7.68 11.82
N ARG A 54 -14.05 -8.70 11.13
CA ARG A 54 -15.47 -8.98 11.12
C ARG A 54 -16.00 -9.36 12.51
N ARG A 55 -15.23 -10.13 13.28
CA ARG A 55 -15.60 -10.57 14.64
C ARG A 55 -15.77 -9.39 15.58
N VAL A 56 -14.82 -8.45 15.58
CA VAL A 56 -14.86 -7.32 16.52
C VAL A 56 -15.72 -6.14 16.02
N LEU A 57 -16.17 -6.16 14.76
CA LEU A 57 -17.07 -5.16 14.20
C LEU A 57 -18.52 -5.50 14.56
N LYS A 58 -19.26 -4.53 15.12
CA LYS A 58 -20.68 -4.68 15.44
C LYS A 58 -21.52 -5.03 14.21
N LYS A 59 -22.70 -5.59 14.44
CA LYS A 59 -23.72 -5.70 13.40
C LYS A 59 -24.15 -4.31 12.93
N GLY A 60 -24.08 -4.09 11.60
CA GLY A 60 -24.35 -2.76 11.02
C GLY A 60 -23.17 -1.78 11.10
N GLY A 61 -22.05 -2.16 11.73
CA GLY A 61 -20.82 -1.39 11.72
C GLY A 61 -20.16 -1.35 10.33
N SER A 62 -19.24 -0.40 10.14
CA SER A 62 -18.56 -0.16 8.86
C SER A 62 -17.08 -0.47 8.95
N PHE A 63 -16.53 -1.12 7.92
CA PHE A 63 -15.10 -1.32 7.74
C PHE A 63 -14.61 -0.56 6.50
N TYR A 64 -13.64 0.33 6.69
CA TYR A 64 -12.97 1.04 5.59
C TYR A 64 -11.53 0.57 5.50
N CYS A 65 -11.08 0.30 4.28
CA CYS A 65 -9.68 0.01 4.04
C CYS A 65 -9.21 0.67 2.75
N SER A 66 -7.94 1.04 2.73
CA SER A 66 -7.27 1.49 1.52
C SER A 66 -6.11 0.55 1.18
N THR A 67 -5.84 0.41 -0.10
CA THR A 67 -4.75 -0.40 -0.62
C THR A 67 -4.25 0.15 -1.95
N LEU A 68 -3.17 -0.43 -2.43
CA LEU A 68 -2.56 -0.12 -3.72
C LEU A 68 -3.05 -1.11 -4.79
N GLY A 69 -3.08 -0.65 -6.03
CA GLY A 69 -3.19 -1.52 -7.19
C GLY A 69 -1.82 -1.98 -7.70
N ILE A 70 -1.85 -2.98 -8.55
CA ILE A 70 -0.64 -3.56 -9.15
C ILE A 70 -0.19 -2.80 -10.42
N HIS A 71 -1.03 -1.93 -10.99
CA HIS A 71 -0.76 -1.21 -12.24
C HIS A 71 -0.25 0.23 -12.01
N GLY A 72 0.09 0.59 -10.77
CA GLY A 72 0.60 1.91 -10.42
C GLY A 72 2.11 2.05 -10.64
N MET A 73 2.76 2.72 -9.69
CA MET A 73 4.17 3.07 -9.73
C MET A 73 5.11 1.88 -9.93
N THR A 74 4.82 0.74 -9.29
CA THR A 74 5.67 -0.46 -9.41
C THR A 74 5.64 -1.04 -10.83
N GLN A 75 4.45 -1.12 -11.44
CA GLN A 75 4.35 -1.57 -12.83
C GLN A 75 5.02 -0.60 -13.81
N TYR A 76 4.91 0.70 -13.57
CA TYR A 76 5.57 1.72 -14.37
C TYR A 76 7.10 1.55 -14.33
N LEU A 77 7.66 1.31 -13.14
CA LEU A 77 9.09 1.02 -12.98
C LEU A 77 9.49 -0.28 -13.68
N TYR A 78 8.74 -1.37 -13.48
CA TYR A 78 9.05 -2.65 -14.13
C TYR A 78 9.03 -2.53 -15.65
N SER A 79 8.06 -1.79 -16.21
CA SER A 79 8.03 -1.53 -17.64
C SER A 79 9.27 -0.79 -18.14
N ALA A 80 9.77 0.18 -17.36
CA ALA A 80 11.01 0.87 -17.69
C ALA A 80 12.24 -0.06 -17.65
N LEU A 81 12.32 -0.92 -16.63
CA LEU A 81 13.41 -1.91 -16.52
C LEU A 81 13.38 -2.91 -17.69
N ASP A 82 12.18 -3.38 -18.07
CA ASP A 82 11.98 -4.28 -19.22
C ASP A 82 12.41 -3.61 -20.54
N GLU A 83 12.00 -2.35 -20.77
CA GLU A 83 12.41 -1.57 -21.97
C GLU A 83 13.92 -1.40 -22.06
N LEU A 84 14.61 -1.29 -20.92
CA LEU A 84 16.06 -1.14 -20.83
C LEU A 84 16.81 -2.48 -20.79
N GLY A 85 16.10 -3.62 -20.78
CA GLY A 85 16.72 -4.94 -20.64
C GLY A 85 17.38 -5.19 -19.29
N ILE A 86 16.95 -4.48 -18.25
CA ILE A 86 17.44 -4.61 -16.88
C ILE A 86 16.65 -5.70 -16.16
N SER A 87 17.34 -6.76 -15.75
CA SER A 87 16.72 -7.86 -15.01
C SER A 87 16.24 -7.40 -13.65
N HIS A 88 14.99 -7.75 -13.31
CA HIS A 88 14.38 -7.47 -12.02
C HIS A 88 13.51 -8.65 -11.56
N THR A 89 13.20 -8.70 -10.27
CA THR A 89 12.30 -9.70 -9.72
C THR A 89 10.98 -9.02 -9.35
N PRO A 90 9.87 -9.33 -10.03
CA PRO A 90 8.58 -8.78 -9.68
C PRO A 90 8.19 -9.13 -8.25
N GLU A 91 7.60 -8.20 -7.53
CA GLU A 91 7.04 -8.44 -6.21
C GLU A 91 5.80 -9.34 -6.33
N SER A 92 5.95 -10.62 -5.95
CA SER A 92 5.00 -11.67 -6.33
C SER A 92 3.94 -12.02 -5.29
N ASN A 93 3.92 -11.39 -4.09
CA ASN A 93 3.06 -11.87 -3.01
C ASN A 93 2.40 -10.75 -2.20
N ILE A 94 1.79 -9.78 -2.89
CA ILE A 94 0.95 -8.81 -2.21
C ILE A 94 -0.40 -9.46 -1.89
N SER A 95 -0.66 -9.69 -0.61
CA SER A 95 -1.84 -10.44 -0.14
C SER A 95 -3.17 -9.72 -0.41
N PHE A 96 -3.16 -8.38 -0.44
CA PHE A 96 -4.35 -7.55 -0.59
C PHE A 96 -4.09 -6.35 -1.51
N THR A 97 -4.75 -6.30 -2.65
CA THR A 97 -4.62 -5.27 -3.69
C THR A 97 -5.99 -4.79 -4.17
N LEU A 98 -6.04 -3.74 -4.98
CA LEU A 98 -7.29 -3.33 -5.63
C LEU A 98 -7.88 -4.43 -6.53
N GLN A 99 -7.04 -5.31 -7.08
CA GLN A 99 -7.47 -6.38 -7.99
C GLN A 99 -8.16 -7.54 -7.28
N ASN A 100 -7.73 -7.90 -6.07
CA ASN A 100 -8.27 -9.04 -5.32
C ASN A 100 -9.12 -8.65 -4.09
N GLY A 101 -8.99 -7.41 -3.60
CA GLY A 101 -9.55 -6.95 -2.34
C GLY A 101 -11.08 -7.10 -2.25
N ILE A 102 -11.82 -6.79 -3.34
CA ILE A 102 -13.28 -6.97 -3.35
C ILE A 102 -13.67 -8.42 -3.10
N GLN A 103 -12.99 -9.38 -3.73
CA GLN A 103 -13.30 -10.80 -3.59
C GLN A 103 -13.00 -11.29 -2.17
N LEU A 104 -11.88 -10.85 -1.59
CA LEU A 104 -11.49 -11.16 -0.22
C LEU A 104 -12.48 -10.57 0.79
N LEU A 105 -12.84 -9.31 0.64
CA LEU A 105 -13.81 -8.65 1.52
C LEU A 105 -15.19 -9.30 1.44
N LYS A 106 -15.66 -9.70 0.27
CA LYS A 106 -16.96 -10.36 0.10
C LYS A 106 -17.10 -11.71 0.82
N LYS A 107 -15.99 -12.34 1.21
CA LYS A 107 -16.04 -13.56 2.04
C LYS A 107 -16.57 -13.27 3.47
N GLN A 108 -16.36 -12.04 3.96
CA GLN A 108 -16.68 -11.66 5.36
C GLN A 108 -17.78 -10.60 5.45
N PHE A 109 -17.97 -9.79 4.41
CA PHE A 109 -18.87 -8.63 4.43
C PHE A 109 -19.95 -8.74 3.34
N GLY A 110 -21.19 -8.54 3.72
CA GLY A 110 -22.34 -8.69 2.81
C GLY A 110 -22.45 -7.58 1.76
N LYS A 111 -21.99 -6.36 2.08
CA LYS A 111 -21.96 -5.22 1.16
C LYS A 111 -20.52 -4.71 1.08
N VAL A 112 -19.97 -4.66 -0.13
CA VAL A 112 -18.63 -4.13 -0.40
C VAL A 112 -18.73 -3.15 -1.55
N GLU A 113 -18.26 -1.93 -1.33
CA GLU A 113 -18.17 -0.87 -2.35
C GLU A 113 -16.68 -0.53 -2.56
N ARG A 114 -16.30 -0.28 -3.80
CA ARG A 114 -14.95 0.18 -4.17
C ARG A 114 -15.04 1.61 -4.70
N CYS A 115 -14.13 2.45 -4.22
CA CYS A 115 -13.93 3.81 -4.71
C CYS A 115 -12.48 3.92 -5.18
N ASP A 116 -12.29 4.14 -6.49
CA ASP A 116 -10.95 4.34 -7.04
C ASP A 116 -10.59 5.81 -7.00
N TYR A 117 -9.38 6.09 -6.53
CA TYR A 117 -8.81 7.42 -6.57
C TYR A 117 -7.76 7.50 -7.66
N LYS A 118 -8.06 8.27 -8.71
CA LYS A 118 -7.13 8.51 -9.82
C LYS A 118 -6.12 9.57 -9.42
N ASP A 119 -4.87 9.18 -9.35
CA ASP A 119 -3.76 10.04 -8.96
C ASP A 119 -2.50 9.70 -9.77
N ALA A 120 -1.55 10.63 -9.80
CA ALA A 120 -0.22 10.43 -10.34
C ALA A 120 0.78 11.31 -9.58
N LEU A 121 2.02 10.88 -9.49
CA LEU A 121 3.10 11.76 -9.07
C LEU A 121 3.51 12.64 -10.25
N ALA A 122 3.63 13.94 -10.01
CA ALA A 122 4.27 14.89 -10.93
C ALA A 122 5.65 15.23 -10.36
N ILE A 123 6.69 14.67 -10.93
CA ILE A 123 8.06 14.70 -10.41
C ILE A 123 8.89 15.64 -11.28
N ASP A 124 9.36 16.73 -10.71
CA ASP A 124 10.25 17.69 -11.37
C ASP A 124 11.71 17.24 -11.37
N LYS A 125 12.15 16.55 -10.31
CA LYS A 125 13.50 16.01 -10.14
C LYS A 125 13.48 14.49 -10.18
N VAL A 126 13.98 13.91 -11.26
CA VAL A 126 14.03 12.45 -11.43
C VAL A 126 14.97 11.81 -10.41
N GLU A 127 15.97 12.53 -9.94
CA GLU A 127 16.88 12.10 -8.90
C GLU A 127 16.14 11.70 -7.61
N ASP A 128 15.17 12.52 -7.16
CA ASP A 128 14.38 12.23 -5.97
C ASP A 128 13.53 10.95 -6.15
N TYR A 129 13.04 10.72 -7.37
CA TYR A 129 12.32 9.48 -7.71
C TYR A 129 13.23 8.25 -7.68
N LEU A 130 14.44 8.38 -8.23
CA LEU A 130 15.43 7.29 -8.20
C LEU A 130 15.89 6.99 -6.77
N GLU A 131 16.17 7.99 -5.94
CA GLU A 131 16.47 7.79 -4.53
C GLU A 131 15.38 7.01 -3.81
N TYR A 132 14.12 7.37 -4.08
CA TYR A 132 12.97 6.61 -3.54
C TYR A 132 12.95 5.17 -4.04
N ILE A 133 13.12 4.92 -5.35
CA ILE A 133 13.18 3.57 -5.93
C ILE A 133 14.28 2.73 -5.25
N TYR A 134 15.50 3.25 -5.16
CA TYR A 134 16.62 2.55 -4.54
C TYR A 134 16.44 2.33 -3.03
N SER A 135 15.55 3.08 -2.38
CA SER A 135 15.19 2.88 -0.97
C SER A 135 14.17 1.77 -0.74
N MET A 136 13.44 1.34 -1.78
CA MET A 136 12.40 0.31 -1.65
C MET A 136 13.01 -1.08 -1.43
N ALA A 137 12.48 -1.82 -0.47
CA ALA A 137 12.90 -3.20 -0.18
C ALA A 137 12.76 -4.14 -1.40
N SER A 138 11.73 -3.94 -2.22
CA SER A 138 11.48 -4.69 -3.46
C SER A 138 12.54 -4.46 -4.54
N MET A 139 13.32 -3.38 -4.43
CA MET A 139 14.38 -3.01 -5.38
C MET A 139 15.80 -3.27 -4.85
N GLN A 140 15.97 -4.02 -3.76
CA GLN A 140 17.30 -4.31 -3.18
C GLN A 140 18.27 -5.01 -4.14
N GLY A 141 17.76 -5.64 -5.19
CA GLY A 141 18.58 -6.26 -6.25
C GLY A 141 18.93 -5.33 -7.41
N LEU A 142 18.42 -4.10 -7.44
CA LEU A 142 18.73 -3.14 -8.50
C LEU A 142 20.12 -2.57 -8.29
N GLU A 143 21.04 -2.93 -9.20
CA GLU A 143 22.45 -2.53 -9.09
C GLU A 143 22.63 -1.02 -9.31
N PRO A 144 23.45 -0.35 -8.49
CA PRO A 144 23.74 1.09 -8.63
C PRO A 144 24.27 1.51 -10.01
N LYS A 145 24.90 0.58 -10.75
CA LYS A 145 25.40 0.86 -12.10
C LYS A 145 24.33 1.29 -13.10
N TYR A 146 23.05 0.99 -12.83
CA TYR A 146 21.93 1.37 -13.70
C TYR A 146 21.38 2.77 -13.41
N TYR A 147 21.92 3.47 -12.39
CA TYR A 147 21.39 4.76 -11.95
C TYR A 147 21.36 5.79 -13.09
N ASP A 148 22.50 6.01 -13.77
CA ASP A 148 22.58 7.00 -14.86
C ASP A 148 21.68 6.63 -16.05
N THR A 149 21.60 5.33 -16.38
CA THR A 149 20.71 4.84 -17.45
C THR A 149 19.23 5.11 -17.13
N LEU A 150 18.82 4.87 -15.89
CA LEU A 150 17.47 5.15 -15.42
C LEU A 150 17.19 6.66 -15.34
N LEU A 151 18.20 7.44 -14.92
CA LEU A 151 18.10 8.90 -14.88
C LEU A 151 17.83 9.48 -16.27
N ASP A 152 18.61 9.07 -17.25
CA ASP A 152 18.44 9.51 -18.65
C ASP A 152 17.09 9.04 -19.21
N TYR A 153 16.71 7.78 -18.96
CA TYR A 153 15.45 7.23 -19.41
C TYR A 153 14.25 8.03 -18.86
N PHE A 154 14.16 8.23 -17.56
CA PHE A 154 13.06 8.94 -16.96
C PHE A 154 13.04 10.44 -17.30
N ASN A 155 14.22 11.07 -17.44
CA ASN A 155 14.28 12.44 -17.93
C ASN A 155 13.75 12.55 -19.35
N SER A 156 13.98 11.55 -20.22
CA SER A 156 13.44 11.52 -21.59
C SER A 156 11.92 11.36 -21.65
N LYS A 157 11.30 10.83 -20.58
CA LYS A 157 9.84 10.64 -20.47
C LYS A 157 9.11 11.85 -19.84
N LYS A 158 9.84 12.92 -19.49
CA LYS A 158 9.22 14.14 -18.93
C LYS A 158 8.40 14.87 -19.96
N GLU A 159 7.22 15.30 -19.52
CA GLU A 159 6.32 16.17 -20.30
C GLU A 159 6.10 17.48 -19.54
N ASN A 160 6.25 18.62 -20.21
CA ASN A 160 6.15 19.96 -19.60
C ASN A 160 7.02 20.13 -18.33
N GLY A 161 8.19 19.48 -18.28
CA GLY A 161 9.12 19.55 -17.15
C GLY A 161 8.87 18.53 -16.04
N TYR A 162 7.82 17.72 -16.12
CA TYR A 162 7.46 16.74 -15.10
C TYR A 162 7.44 15.31 -15.63
N LEU A 163 7.95 14.39 -14.83
CA LEU A 163 7.73 12.96 -15.03
C LEU A 163 6.41 12.58 -14.32
N HIS A 164 5.47 12.05 -15.09
CA HIS A 164 4.19 11.59 -14.58
C HIS A 164 4.24 10.08 -14.27
N VAL A 165 4.26 9.74 -12.99
CA VAL A 165 4.27 8.34 -12.53
C VAL A 165 2.89 7.96 -12.03
N PRO A 166 2.22 6.97 -12.66
CA PRO A 166 0.85 6.61 -12.30
C PRO A 166 0.79 6.04 -10.88
N LYS A 167 -0.30 6.36 -10.17
CA LYS A 167 -0.67 5.76 -8.89
C LYS A 167 -2.03 5.09 -9.04
N GLU A 168 -2.20 3.97 -8.39
CA GLU A 168 -3.45 3.21 -8.37
C GLU A 168 -3.84 2.97 -6.91
N TYR A 169 -4.89 3.68 -6.43
CA TYR A 169 -5.42 3.60 -5.07
C TYR A 169 -6.92 3.34 -5.08
#